data_841e4b3b5ed992c77ed96b14ceacf270
#
_entry.id   841e4b3b5ed992c77ed96b14ceacf270
#
_cell.length_a   1.000
_cell.length_b   1.000
_cell.length_c   1.000
_cell.angle_alpha   90.00
_cell.angle_beta   90.00
_cell.angle_gamma   90.00
#
_symmetry.space_group_name_H-M   'P 1'
#
loop_
_entity.id
_entity.type
_entity.pdbx_description
1 polymer ?
#
loop_
_entity_poly.entity_id
_entity_poly.type
_entity_poly.pdbx_seq_one_letter_code
_entity_poly.pdbx_strand_id
1 'polypeptide(L)'
;MLKRLSGTGQVLSASGEVLEAAPYHLTIRQEGMDETAVTITGYVAPTRAVRRRSLDHGERLALRLEDGRQLPFVFVDPWGRVEACGPLGS
;
A
#
# COMPACT_ATOMS: atom_id res chain seq x y z
N MET A 1 -19.62 -0.33 0.74
CA MET A 1 -19.20 0.97 0.18
C MET A 1 -17.82 0.83 -0.44
N LEU A 2 -17.62 1.45 -1.59
CA LEU A 2 -16.35 1.40 -2.32
C LEU A 2 -15.77 2.80 -2.42
N LYS A 3 -14.50 2.95 -2.04
CA LYS A 3 -13.79 4.22 -2.15
C LYS A 3 -12.47 4.00 -2.88
N ARG A 4 -12.14 4.92 -3.78
CA ARG A 4 -10.87 4.87 -4.51
C ARG A 4 -10.00 6.05 -4.12
N LEU A 5 -8.71 5.77 -3.90
CA LEU A 5 -7.70 6.79 -3.63
C LEU A 5 -6.60 6.65 -4.66
N SER A 6 -6.15 7.77 -5.19
CA SER A 6 -5.03 7.81 -6.12
C SER A 6 -4.17 9.02 -5.87
N GLY A 7 -2.93 8.94 -6.26
CA GLY A 7 -1.98 10.03 -6.09
C GLY A 7 -0.55 9.53 -6.20
N THR A 8 0.39 10.34 -5.73
CA THR A 8 1.79 9.95 -5.60
C THR A 8 2.16 9.98 -4.13
N GLY A 9 2.62 8.84 -3.62
CA GLY A 9 3.01 8.69 -2.24
C GLY A 9 4.48 8.33 -2.10
N GLN A 10 4.87 7.98 -0.88
CA GLN A 10 6.23 7.54 -0.57
C GLN A 10 6.19 6.10 -0.08
N VAL A 11 7.04 5.27 -0.67
CA VAL A 11 7.21 3.89 -0.20
C VAL A 11 8.27 3.88 0.89
N LEU A 12 7.88 3.39 2.06
CA LEU A 12 8.74 3.31 3.24
C LEU A 12 9.11 1.87 3.53
N SER A 13 10.33 1.66 4.02
CA SER A 13 10.76 0.35 4.53
C SER A 13 10.05 0.04 5.86
N ALA A 14 10.21 -1.20 6.34
CA ALA A 14 9.66 -1.59 7.64
C ALA A 14 10.20 -0.74 8.79
N SER A 15 11.39 -0.17 8.64
CA SER A 15 12.00 0.73 9.64
C SER A 15 11.56 2.19 9.50
N GLY A 16 10.74 2.52 8.49
CA GLY A 16 10.27 3.87 8.27
C GLY A 16 11.13 4.71 7.34
N GLU A 17 12.16 4.12 6.73
CA GLU A 17 13.03 4.82 5.80
C GLU A 17 12.33 4.99 4.44
N VAL A 18 12.38 6.19 3.88
CA VAL A 18 11.81 6.46 2.56
C VAL A 18 12.68 5.80 1.49
N LEU A 19 12.09 4.86 0.75
CA LEU A 19 12.78 4.17 -0.33
C LEU A 19 12.64 4.92 -1.66
N GLU A 20 11.41 5.30 -2.01
CA GLU A 20 11.17 6.11 -3.20
C GLU A 20 9.74 6.67 -3.22
N ALA A 21 9.51 7.66 -4.08
CA ALA A 21 8.17 8.13 -4.40
C ALA A 21 7.56 7.22 -5.46
N ALA A 22 6.26 6.95 -5.36
CA ALA A 22 5.57 6.07 -6.28
C ALA A 22 4.10 6.47 -6.44
N PRO A 23 3.57 6.44 -7.67
CA PRO A 23 2.14 6.60 -7.87
C PRO A 23 1.38 5.40 -7.32
N TYR A 24 0.18 5.65 -6.82
CA TYR A 24 -0.66 4.60 -6.26
C TYR A 24 -2.11 4.75 -6.72
N HIS A 25 -2.80 3.60 -6.78
CA HIS A 25 -4.25 3.52 -6.96
C HIS A 25 -4.75 2.48 -5.97
N LEU A 26 -5.52 2.92 -4.98
CA LEU A 26 -6.04 2.05 -3.94
C LEU A 26 -7.56 1.96 -4.03
N THR A 27 -8.08 0.79 -3.75
CA THR A 27 -9.51 0.54 -3.62
C THR A 27 -9.78 0.10 -2.19
N ILE A 28 -10.61 0.87 -1.50
CA ILE A 28 -11.04 0.58 -0.14
C ILE A 28 -12.45 0.02 -0.22
N ARG A 29 -12.62 -1.24 0.17
CA ARG A 29 -13.92 -1.89 0.19
C ARG A 29 -14.31 -2.14 1.63
N GLN A 30 -15.45 -1.60 2.02
CA GLN A 30 -16.07 -1.87 3.31
C GLN A 30 -17.25 -2.79 3.10
N GLU A 31 -17.20 -3.96 3.73
CA GLU A 31 -18.25 -4.96 3.60
C GLU A 31 -19.12 -4.98 4.86
N GLY A 32 -20.42 -4.96 4.65
CA GLY A 32 -21.37 -5.02 5.76
C GLY A 32 -21.44 -3.74 6.57
N MET A 33 -21.98 -3.85 7.77
CA MET A 33 -22.13 -2.75 8.72
C MET A 33 -20.98 -2.69 9.73
N ASP A 34 -20.02 -3.58 9.61
CA ASP A 34 -18.87 -3.65 10.50
C ASP A 34 -17.74 -2.81 9.93
N GLU A 35 -17.40 -1.71 10.60
CA GLU A 35 -16.31 -0.82 10.20
C GLU A 35 -14.94 -1.50 10.21
N THR A 36 -14.81 -2.64 10.89
CA THR A 36 -13.55 -3.39 10.91
C THR A 36 -13.37 -4.29 9.71
N ALA A 37 -14.43 -4.56 8.96
CA ALA A 37 -14.39 -5.40 7.76
C ALA A 37 -14.01 -4.58 6.53
N VAL A 38 -12.81 -4.00 6.55
CA VAL A 38 -12.30 -3.16 5.47
C VAL A 38 -11.16 -3.90 4.74
N THR A 39 -11.29 -4.00 3.43
CA THR A 39 -10.24 -4.56 2.57
C THR A 39 -9.66 -3.45 1.71
N ILE A 40 -8.36 -3.31 1.71
CA ILE A 40 -7.65 -2.32 0.90
C ILE A 40 -6.72 -3.06 -0.05
N THR A 41 -6.95 -2.89 -1.34
CA THR A 41 -6.12 -3.47 -2.40
C THR A 41 -5.82 -2.40 -3.44
N GLY A 42 -4.92 -2.69 -4.35
CA GLY A 42 -4.66 -1.76 -5.45
C GLY A 42 -3.29 -1.96 -6.07
N TYR A 43 -2.74 -0.86 -6.58
CA TYR A 43 -1.46 -0.86 -7.26
C TYR A 43 -0.58 0.25 -6.70
N VAL A 44 0.69 -0.08 -6.52
CA VAL A 44 1.75 0.87 -6.22
C VAL A 44 2.85 0.62 -7.26
N ALA A 45 3.32 1.67 -7.93
CA ALA A 45 4.25 1.54 -9.04
C ALA A 45 5.64 2.08 -8.68
N PRO A 46 6.36 1.46 -7.73
CA PRO A 46 7.74 1.81 -7.43
C PRO A 46 8.68 1.26 -8.51
N THR A 47 9.97 1.51 -8.37
CA THR A 47 10.95 0.90 -9.26
C THR A 47 10.89 -0.62 -9.14
N ARG A 48 11.32 -1.29 -10.20
CA ARG A 48 11.39 -2.74 -10.24
C ARG A 48 12.22 -3.32 -9.08
N ALA A 49 13.29 -2.62 -8.69
CA ALA A 49 14.17 -3.07 -7.62
C ALA A 49 13.45 -3.17 -6.28
N VAL A 50 12.64 -2.17 -5.94
CA VAL A 50 11.86 -2.17 -4.69
C VAL A 50 10.81 -3.26 -4.68
N ARG A 51 10.07 -3.44 -5.79
CA ARG A 51 9.08 -4.51 -5.90
C ARG A 51 9.71 -5.88 -5.73
N ARG A 52 10.81 -6.11 -6.42
CA ARG A 52 11.51 -7.40 -6.39
C ARG A 52 12.02 -7.72 -5.00
N ARG A 53 12.60 -6.73 -4.31
CA ARG A 53 13.07 -6.90 -2.94
C ARG A 53 11.94 -7.33 -2.01
N SER A 54 10.79 -6.67 -2.10
CA SER A 54 9.64 -7.01 -1.27
C SER A 54 9.12 -8.42 -1.57
N LEU A 55 9.02 -8.80 -2.84
CA LEU A 55 8.53 -10.12 -3.23
C LEU A 55 9.50 -11.23 -2.82
N ASP A 56 10.80 -11.03 -3.05
CA ASP A 56 11.81 -12.05 -2.79
C ASP A 56 12.02 -12.29 -1.28
N HIS A 57 11.87 -11.25 -0.47
CA HIS A 57 12.14 -11.32 0.97
C HIS A 57 10.90 -11.26 1.83
N GLY A 58 9.72 -11.09 1.25
CA GLY A 58 8.47 -10.95 1.99
C GLY A 58 8.45 -9.72 2.88
N GLU A 59 9.22 -8.69 2.55
CA GLU A 59 9.34 -7.48 3.34
C GLU A 59 8.04 -6.69 3.35
N ARG A 60 7.56 -6.34 4.55
CA ARG A 60 6.42 -5.44 4.69
C ARG A 60 6.89 -4.01 4.47
N LEU A 61 6.14 -3.29 3.65
CA LEU A 61 6.39 -1.90 3.34
C LEU A 61 5.26 -1.05 3.87
N ALA A 62 5.44 0.25 3.87
CA ALA A 62 4.38 1.20 4.16
C ALA A 62 4.28 2.21 3.03
N LEU A 63 3.07 2.63 2.73
CA LEU A 63 2.80 3.68 1.77
C LEU A 63 2.32 4.91 2.52
N ARG A 64 3.06 6.02 2.42
CA ARG A 64 2.61 7.31 2.92
C ARG A 64 1.86 8.01 1.80
N LEU A 65 0.56 8.23 2.00
CA LEU A 65 -0.30 8.88 1.03
C LEU A 65 -0.04 10.39 0.98
N GLU A 66 -0.59 11.06 -0.02
CA GLU A 66 -0.44 12.52 -0.16
C GLU A 66 -0.96 13.29 1.05
N ASP A 67 -1.97 12.77 1.75
CA ASP A 67 -2.54 13.38 2.93
C ASP A 67 -1.78 13.07 4.24
N GLY A 68 -0.68 12.34 4.15
CA GLY A 68 0.15 11.97 5.30
C GLY A 68 -0.23 10.68 6.00
N ARG A 69 -1.36 10.05 5.64
CA ARG A 69 -1.73 8.76 6.21
C ARG A 69 -0.81 7.66 5.71
N GLN A 70 -0.60 6.64 6.51
CA GLN A 70 0.26 5.51 6.16
C GLN A 70 -0.54 4.22 6.10
N LEU A 71 -0.20 3.38 5.11
CA LEU A 71 -0.82 2.09 4.91
C LEU A 71 0.27 1.01 4.87
N PRO A 72 0.28 0.08 5.84
CA PRO A 72 1.17 -1.07 5.73
C PRO A 72 0.68 -2.01 4.65
N PHE A 73 1.57 -2.46 3.78
CA PHE A 73 1.19 -3.30 2.65
C PHE A 73 2.30 -4.27 2.27
N VAL A 74 1.94 -5.26 1.45
CA VAL A 74 2.88 -6.16 0.78
C VAL A 74 2.54 -6.21 -0.70
N PHE A 75 3.55 -6.42 -1.53
CA PHE A 75 3.33 -6.73 -2.94
C PHE A 75 2.92 -8.19 -3.08
N VAL A 76 1.91 -8.44 -3.90
CA VAL A 76 1.38 -9.81 -4.14
C VAL A 76 1.74 -10.34 -5.53
N ASP A 77 2.26 -9.48 -6.42
CA ASP A 77 2.76 -9.89 -7.73
C ASP A 77 3.86 -8.93 -8.22
N PRO A 78 4.58 -9.30 -9.31
CA PRO A 78 5.68 -8.47 -9.81
C PRO A 78 5.22 -7.23 -10.60
N TRP A 79 3.94 -7.03 -10.80
CA TRP A 79 3.41 -5.90 -11.56
C TRP A 79 2.99 -4.71 -10.69
N GLY A 80 3.15 -4.82 -9.39
CA GLY A 80 2.83 -3.72 -8.48
C GLY A 80 1.50 -3.84 -7.75
N ARG A 81 0.84 -4.97 -7.85
CA ARG A 81 -0.39 -5.22 -7.09
C ARG A 81 -0.06 -5.39 -5.62
N VAL A 82 -0.84 -4.74 -4.76
CA VAL A 82 -0.59 -4.73 -3.32
C VAL A 82 -1.84 -5.10 -2.53
N GLU A 83 -1.61 -5.63 -1.33
CA GLU A 83 -2.65 -5.85 -0.34
C GLU A 83 -2.22 -5.22 0.98
N ALA A 84 -3.17 -4.58 1.67
CA ALA A 84 -2.90 -3.99 2.97
C ALA A 84 -2.68 -5.07 4.02
N CYS A 85 -1.69 -4.84 4.89
CA CYS A 85 -1.41 -5.70 6.03
C CYS A 85 -2.07 -5.21 7.32
N GLY A 86 -2.72 -4.05 7.27
CA GLY A 86 -3.37 -3.46 8.42
C GLY A 86 -4.20 -2.26 8.02
N PRO A 87 -4.80 -1.56 8.99
CA PRO A 87 -5.66 -0.42 8.70
C PRO A 87 -4.87 0.78 8.20
N LEU A 88 -5.56 1.66 7.47
CA LEU A 88 -5.00 2.94 7.08
C LEU A 88 -4.85 3.82 8.32
N GLY A 89 -3.61 4.10 8.68
CA GLY A 89 -3.29 4.90 9.86
C GLY A 89 -3.07 6.36 9.52
N SER A 90 -3.15 7.18 10.53
CA SER A 90 -2.85 8.61 10.42
C SER A 90 -1.46 8.93 10.95
#